data_823f2ebdc1a74d08d0fc8603019d864d
#
_entry.id   823f2ebdc1a74d08d0fc8603019d864d
#
_cell.length_a   1.000
_cell.length_b   1.000
_cell.length_c   1.000
_cell.angle_alpha   90.00
_cell.angle_beta   90.00
_cell.angle_gamma   90.00
#
_symmetry.space_group_name_H-M   'P 1'
#
loop_
_entity.id
_entity.type
_entity.pdbx_description
1 polymer ?
#
loop_
_entity_poly.entity_id
_entity_poly.type
_entity_poly.pdbx_seq_one_letter_code
_entity_poly.pdbx_strand_id
1 'polypeptide(L)'
;MNLGIIGAGSLGTALGERLAERGHTIMFGGAASAQDAAVRQRARVGSNAEAAAFGDVVILTVPFAAIDAALAEAAPLRGRVLWSCVNALKPDYTGLVVGFDNSAAEEVARRAPGALVVAALPPFAHAIAAGQLGYDRDLAPTVFVCGDDAAAKRIVETLVRDIGAHHVDAGPLEAARLVEPAMMLAVSIAYAGVPRDVGLRLLERTS
;
A
#
# COMPACT_ATOMS: atom_id res chain seq x y z
N MET A 1 6.53 9.94 12.06
CA MET A 1 5.92 8.70 12.60
C MET A 1 6.90 7.55 12.42
N ASN A 2 6.79 6.52 13.26
CA ASN A 2 7.45 5.24 13.04
C ASN A 2 6.58 4.38 12.11
N LEU A 3 7.17 3.80 11.08
CA LEU A 3 6.46 2.99 10.09
C LEU A 3 7.11 1.61 10.02
N GLY A 4 6.32 0.57 10.27
CA GLY A 4 6.72 -0.82 10.08
C GLY A 4 6.28 -1.30 8.71
N ILE A 5 7.21 -1.67 7.83
CA ILE A 5 6.88 -2.15 6.48
C ILE A 5 7.07 -3.65 6.41
N ILE A 6 5.99 -4.38 6.15
CA ILE A 6 5.99 -5.82 5.96
C ILE A 6 5.95 -6.10 4.45
N GLY A 7 7.07 -6.61 3.95
CA GLY A 7 7.31 -6.82 2.53
C GLY A 7 8.29 -5.80 1.94
N ALA A 8 9.58 -6.12 1.90
CA ALA A 8 10.65 -5.28 1.34
C ALA A 8 10.89 -5.54 -0.16
N GLY A 9 9.83 -5.82 -0.93
CA GLY A 9 9.86 -5.87 -2.39
C GLY A 9 9.93 -4.47 -3.01
N SER A 10 9.76 -4.37 -4.33
CA SER A 10 9.85 -3.10 -5.06
C SER A 10 8.95 -2.01 -4.47
N LEU A 11 7.69 -2.33 -4.13
CA LEU A 11 6.75 -1.37 -3.59
C LEU A 11 7.13 -0.95 -2.16
N GLY A 12 7.40 -1.91 -1.27
CA GLY A 12 7.76 -1.61 0.12
C GLY A 12 9.04 -0.78 0.22
N THR A 13 10.03 -1.11 -0.62
CA THR A 13 11.28 -0.34 -0.71
C THR A 13 11.04 1.09 -1.18
N ALA A 14 10.27 1.28 -2.26
CA ALA A 14 9.97 2.61 -2.79
C ALA A 14 9.17 3.48 -1.80
N LEU A 15 8.16 2.88 -1.12
CA LEU A 15 7.41 3.57 -0.06
C LEU A 15 8.31 3.95 1.12
N GLY A 16 9.16 3.02 1.57
CA GLY A 16 10.08 3.26 2.68
C GLY A 16 11.04 4.40 2.39
N GLU A 17 11.63 4.43 1.20
CA GLU A 17 12.53 5.49 0.75
C GLU A 17 11.81 6.84 0.72
N ARG A 18 10.68 6.90 0.05
CA ARG A 18 9.93 8.14 -0.09
C ARG A 18 9.42 8.69 1.24
N LEU A 19 8.93 7.82 2.12
CA LEU A 19 8.45 8.21 3.45
C LEU A 19 9.60 8.60 4.39
N ALA A 20 10.78 7.95 4.28
CA ALA A 20 11.97 8.36 5.02
C ALA A 20 12.43 9.77 4.63
N GLU A 21 12.40 10.14 3.34
CA GLU A 21 12.69 11.49 2.85
C GLU A 21 11.73 12.55 3.45
N ARG A 22 10.53 12.14 3.84
CA ARG A 22 9.53 12.98 4.50
C ARG A 22 9.64 12.99 6.03
N GLY A 23 10.71 12.41 6.57
CA GLY A 23 11.02 12.45 8.00
C GLY A 23 10.35 11.34 8.83
N HIS A 24 9.84 10.29 8.19
CA HIS A 24 9.39 9.11 8.90
C HIS A 24 10.56 8.18 9.23
N THR A 25 10.43 7.41 10.31
CA THR A 25 11.42 6.40 10.68
C THR A 25 10.92 5.03 10.24
N ILE A 26 11.72 4.33 9.44
CA ILE A 26 11.32 3.08 8.77
C ILE A 26 11.95 1.88 9.46
N MET A 27 11.14 0.83 9.65
CA MET A 27 11.61 -0.50 10.00
C MET A 27 11.01 -1.52 9.02
N PHE A 28 11.87 -2.23 8.31
CA PHE A 28 11.45 -3.33 7.45
C PHE A 28 11.37 -4.64 8.24
N GLY A 29 10.26 -5.37 8.06
CA GLY A 29 10.08 -6.72 8.52
C GLY A 29 10.39 -7.74 7.41
N GLY A 30 10.96 -8.89 7.80
CA GLY A 30 11.18 -10.03 6.91
C GLY A 30 12.62 -10.28 6.52
N ALA A 31 12.83 -11.09 5.47
CA ALA A 31 14.08 -11.75 5.11
C ALA A 31 15.13 -10.84 4.42
N ALA A 32 16.11 -11.45 3.73
CA ALA A 32 17.29 -10.82 3.12
C ALA A 32 17.03 -9.57 2.27
N SER A 33 15.90 -9.49 1.56
CA SER A 33 15.50 -8.31 0.78
C SER A 33 15.32 -7.03 1.64
N ALA A 34 14.94 -7.22 2.92
CA ALA A 34 14.81 -6.11 3.86
C ALA A 34 16.18 -5.50 4.21
N GLN A 35 17.22 -6.31 4.27
CA GLN A 35 18.58 -5.88 4.60
C GLN A 35 19.16 -4.95 3.54
N ASP A 36 18.99 -5.29 2.25
CA ASP A 36 19.44 -4.46 1.14
C ASP A 36 18.67 -3.13 1.05
N ALA A 37 17.37 -3.15 1.29
CA ALA A 37 16.55 -1.95 1.36
C ALA A 37 16.96 -1.03 2.53
N ALA A 38 17.18 -1.60 3.71
CA ALA A 38 17.56 -0.86 4.90
C ALA A 38 18.94 -0.20 4.80
N VAL A 39 19.92 -0.88 4.22
CA VAL A 39 21.27 -0.33 4.01
C VAL A 39 21.21 0.91 3.13
N ARG A 40 20.43 0.87 2.05
CA ARG A 40 20.25 2.03 1.15
C ARG A 40 19.56 3.21 1.82
N GLN A 41 18.64 2.95 2.73
CA GLN A 41 17.76 3.96 3.33
C GLN A 41 18.14 4.35 4.76
N ARG A 42 19.20 3.76 5.34
CA ARG A 42 19.52 3.88 6.77
C ARG A 42 18.34 3.49 7.68
N ALA A 43 17.50 2.58 7.22
CA ALA A 43 16.34 2.08 7.94
C ALA A 43 16.73 0.93 8.89
N ARG A 44 15.81 0.57 9.78
CA ARG A 44 15.97 -0.60 10.66
C ARG A 44 15.46 -1.85 9.94
N VAL A 45 15.97 -3.01 10.37
CA VAL A 45 15.49 -4.33 9.96
C VAL A 45 15.18 -5.16 11.17
N GLY A 46 14.14 -5.95 11.08
CA GLY A 46 13.75 -6.93 12.09
C GLY A 46 12.82 -8.00 11.52
N SER A 47 12.25 -8.80 12.38
CA SER A 47 11.14 -9.69 12.05
C SER A 47 9.88 -8.89 11.70
N ASN A 48 8.88 -9.54 11.08
CA ASN A 48 7.58 -8.91 10.87
C ASN A 48 6.92 -8.49 12.19
N ALA A 49 7.10 -9.25 13.26
CA ALA A 49 6.62 -8.89 14.59
C ALA A 49 7.30 -7.63 15.14
N GLU A 50 8.63 -7.51 15.00
CA GLU A 50 9.36 -6.32 15.45
C GLU A 50 8.97 -5.08 14.63
N ALA A 51 8.83 -5.21 13.32
CA ALA A 51 8.38 -4.12 12.46
C ALA A 51 6.94 -3.68 12.82
N ALA A 52 6.03 -4.63 13.05
CA ALA A 52 4.67 -4.36 13.48
C ALA A 52 4.60 -3.69 14.85
N ALA A 53 5.44 -4.10 15.81
CA ALA A 53 5.51 -3.50 17.13
C ALA A 53 6.12 -2.09 17.11
N PHE A 54 7.10 -1.85 16.23
CA PHE A 54 7.79 -0.57 16.06
C PHE A 54 6.88 0.51 15.44
N GLY A 55 6.05 0.13 14.47
CA GLY A 55 5.27 1.08 13.68
C GLY A 55 4.08 1.68 14.43
N ASP A 56 3.91 3.00 14.37
CA ASP A 56 2.63 3.66 14.63
C ASP A 56 1.60 3.23 13.57
N VAL A 57 2.10 3.00 12.35
CA VAL A 57 1.39 2.41 11.22
C VAL A 57 2.18 1.21 10.70
N VAL A 58 1.47 0.13 10.42
CA VAL A 58 2.02 -1.04 9.71
C VAL A 58 1.59 -0.96 8.25
N ILE A 59 2.56 -1.02 7.33
CA ILE A 59 2.31 -0.99 5.89
C ILE A 59 2.54 -2.40 5.33
N LEU A 60 1.51 -2.99 4.74
CA LEU A 60 1.55 -4.33 4.18
C LEU A 60 1.69 -4.27 2.66
N THR A 61 2.84 -4.71 2.14
CA THR A 61 3.22 -4.64 0.72
C THR A 61 3.61 -6.00 0.14
N VAL A 62 3.13 -7.08 0.75
CA VAL A 62 3.38 -8.44 0.26
C VAL A 62 2.42 -8.81 -0.88
N PRO A 63 2.76 -9.77 -1.75
CA PRO A 63 1.82 -10.36 -2.68
C PRO A 63 0.62 -11.00 -1.96
N PHE A 64 -0.56 -11.03 -2.61
CA PHE A 64 -1.77 -11.58 -2.03
C PHE A 64 -1.59 -13.01 -1.49
N ALA A 65 -0.86 -13.87 -2.20
CA ALA A 65 -0.58 -15.24 -1.77
C ALA A 65 0.27 -15.35 -0.50
N ALA A 66 0.94 -14.27 -0.08
CA ALA A 66 1.82 -14.26 1.09
C ALA A 66 1.18 -13.63 2.34
N ILE A 67 -0.07 -13.16 2.27
CA ILE A 67 -0.70 -12.43 3.39
C ILE A 67 -0.85 -13.30 4.63
N ASP A 68 -1.16 -14.60 4.49
CA ASP A 68 -1.35 -15.51 5.62
C ASP A 68 -0.10 -15.61 6.48
N ALA A 69 1.04 -15.93 5.86
CA ALA A 69 2.32 -16.06 6.56
C ALA A 69 2.77 -14.71 7.14
N ALA A 70 2.67 -13.64 6.35
CA ALA A 70 3.13 -12.32 6.76
C ALA A 70 2.34 -11.78 7.97
N LEU A 71 1.01 -11.95 7.99
CA LEU A 71 0.17 -11.49 9.08
C LEU A 71 0.28 -12.38 10.33
N ALA A 72 0.46 -13.70 10.16
CA ALA A 72 0.71 -14.61 11.28
C ALA A 72 2.01 -14.24 12.02
N GLU A 73 3.08 -13.90 11.28
CA GLU A 73 4.34 -13.45 11.87
C GLU A 73 4.27 -12.06 12.51
N ALA A 74 3.43 -11.16 11.97
CA ALA A 74 3.28 -9.80 12.45
C ALA A 74 2.35 -9.68 13.68
N ALA A 75 1.56 -10.69 13.98
CA ALA A 75 0.58 -10.65 15.08
C ALA A 75 1.23 -10.44 16.46
N PRO A 76 0.53 -9.76 17.42
CA PRO A 76 -0.84 -9.24 17.30
C PRO A 76 -0.91 -7.82 16.71
N LEU A 77 -1.90 -7.58 15.84
CA LEU A 77 -2.13 -6.27 15.21
C LEU A 77 -3.37 -5.51 15.76
N ARG A 78 -3.97 -6.00 16.83
CA ARG A 78 -5.15 -5.38 17.44
C ARG A 78 -4.91 -3.92 17.80
N GLY A 79 -5.80 -3.03 17.32
CA GLY A 79 -5.73 -1.58 17.54
C GLY A 79 -4.66 -0.86 16.73
N ARG A 80 -3.88 -1.58 15.90
CA ARG A 80 -2.88 -0.97 15.01
C ARG A 80 -3.54 -0.51 13.71
N VAL A 81 -3.09 0.64 13.21
CA VAL A 81 -3.42 1.04 11.84
C VAL A 81 -2.63 0.16 10.89
N LEU A 82 -3.35 -0.55 10.02
CA LEU A 82 -2.78 -1.43 9.01
C LEU A 82 -3.11 -0.90 7.62
N TRP A 83 -2.16 -0.21 7.00
CA TRP A 83 -2.27 0.22 5.62
C TRP A 83 -2.02 -0.96 4.69
N SER A 84 -3.07 -1.48 4.08
CA SER A 84 -2.99 -2.53 3.08
C SER A 84 -2.75 -1.94 1.69
N CYS A 85 -1.60 -2.26 1.10
CA CYS A 85 -1.26 -2.00 -0.30
C CYS A 85 -1.46 -3.26 -1.16
N VAL A 86 -2.13 -4.27 -0.62
CA VAL A 86 -2.32 -5.55 -1.29
C VAL A 86 -3.46 -5.45 -2.30
N ASN A 87 -3.21 -5.86 -3.52
CA ASN A 87 -4.23 -6.14 -4.52
C ASN A 87 -4.20 -7.64 -4.85
N ALA A 88 -5.37 -8.28 -4.98
CA ALA A 88 -5.50 -9.71 -5.22
C ALA A 88 -5.15 -10.10 -6.67
N LEU A 89 -4.01 -9.65 -7.17
CA LEU A 89 -3.54 -9.92 -8.53
C LEU A 89 -3.19 -11.40 -8.72
N LYS A 90 -3.56 -11.95 -9.87
CA LYS A 90 -3.00 -13.22 -10.34
C LYS A 90 -1.51 -13.07 -10.61
N PRO A 91 -0.71 -14.16 -10.47
CA PRO A 91 0.75 -14.10 -10.69
C PRO A 91 1.17 -13.63 -12.07
N ASP A 92 0.33 -13.85 -13.08
CA ASP A 92 0.54 -13.47 -14.49
C ASP A 92 -0.05 -12.08 -14.83
N TYR A 93 -0.58 -11.36 -13.85
CA TYR A 93 -1.25 -10.06 -14.01
C TYR A 93 -2.43 -10.05 -14.98
N THR A 94 -3.06 -11.21 -15.27
CA THR A 94 -4.20 -11.30 -16.19
C THR A 94 -5.56 -11.02 -15.53
N GLY A 95 -5.59 -10.79 -14.22
CA GLY A 95 -6.82 -10.51 -13.48
C GLY A 95 -6.64 -10.60 -11.99
N LEU A 96 -7.76 -10.63 -11.28
CA LEU A 96 -7.81 -10.77 -9.83
C LEU A 96 -8.09 -12.23 -9.42
N VAL A 97 -7.59 -12.62 -8.25
CA VAL A 97 -7.89 -13.90 -7.58
C VAL A 97 -9.23 -13.81 -6.84
N VAL A 98 -9.51 -12.66 -6.23
CA VAL A 98 -10.80 -12.30 -5.61
C VAL A 98 -11.27 -10.95 -6.15
N GLY A 99 -12.57 -10.72 -6.17
CA GLY A 99 -13.13 -9.45 -6.64
C GLY A 99 -14.65 -9.43 -6.57
N PHE A 100 -15.24 -8.23 -6.77
CA PHE A 100 -16.65 -7.89 -6.83
C PHE A 100 -17.49 -8.12 -5.56
N ASP A 101 -17.49 -9.30 -4.98
CA ASP A 101 -18.19 -9.67 -3.74
C ASP A 101 -17.25 -9.82 -2.53
N ASN A 102 -15.94 -9.67 -2.76
CA ASN A 102 -14.86 -9.71 -1.78
C ASN A 102 -13.66 -8.92 -2.30
N SER A 103 -12.70 -8.59 -1.42
CA SER A 103 -11.49 -7.85 -1.73
C SER A 103 -10.27 -8.40 -0.97
N ALA A 104 -9.07 -8.11 -1.45
CA ALA A 104 -7.84 -8.40 -0.70
C ALA A 104 -7.84 -7.68 0.65
N ALA A 105 -8.37 -6.47 0.72
CA ALA A 105 -8.47 -5.71 1.96
C ALA A 105 -9.34 -6.39 3.00
N GLU A 106 -10.49 -6.96 2.61
CA GLU A 106 -11.35 -7.72 3.52
C GLU A 106 -10.70 -9.04 3.93
N GLU A 107 -9.94 -9.67 3.03
CA GLU A 107 -9.13 -10.85 3.37
C GLU A 107 -8.05 -10.51 4.40
N VAL A 108 -7.39 -9.36 4.29
CA VAL A 108 -6.44 -8.86 5.29
C VAL A 108 -7.14 -8.60 6.62
N ALA A 109 -8.31 -7.96 6.62
CA ALA A 109 -9.07 -7.68 7.84
C ALA A 109 -9.48 -8.96 8.59
N ARG A 110 -9.89 -10.01 7.86
CA ARG A 110 -10.22 -11.30 8.46
C ARG A 110 -9.02 -11.98 9.13
N ARG A 111 -7.81 -11.79 8.59
CA ARG A 111 -6.56 -12.39 9.09
C ARG A 111 -5.88 -11.57 10.17
N ALA A 112 -6.23 -10.28 10.27
CA ALA A 112 -5.72 -9.36 11.29
C ALA A 112 -6.86 -8.86 12.21
N PRO A 113 -7.49 -9.74 13.01
CA PRO A 113 -8.67 -9.38 13.78
C PRO A 113 -8.38 -8.24 14.77
N GLY A 114 -9.18 -7.18 14.67
CA GLY A 114 -9.07 -5.99 15.50
C GLY A 114 -8.01 -5.00 15.05
N ALA A 115 -7.31 -5.22 13.93
CA ALA A 115 -6.54 -4.18 13.26
C ALA A 115 -7.47 -3.15 12.62
N LEU A 116 -7.04 -1.89 12.57
CA LEU A 116 -7.73 -0.81 11.87
C LEU A 116 -7.24 -0.81 10.42
N VAL A 117 -7.85 -1.69 9.59
CA VAL A 117 -7.41 -1.89 8.21
C VAL A 117 -7.87 -0.72 7.33
N VAL A 118 -6.93 -0.17 6.60
CA VAL A 118 -7.16 0.85 5.57
C VAL A 118 -6.56 0.37 4.26
N ALA A 119 -7.39 0.15 3.26
CA ALA A 119 -6.95 -0.16 1.91
C ALA A 119 -6.64 1.14 1.16
N ALA A 120 -5.43 1.24 0.64
CA ALA A 120 -5.04 2.33 -0.22
C ALA A 120 -3.93 1.81 -1.16
N LEU A 121 -4.28 1.64 -2.43
CA LEU A 121 -3.36 1.09 -3.42
C LEU A 121 -2.53 2.24 -4.03
N PRO A 122 -1.22 2.32 -3.71
CA PRO A 122 -0.39 3.41 -4.18
C PRO A 122 -0.08 3.27 -5.69
N PRO A 123 0.46 4.33 -6.33
CA PRO A 123 0.99 4.26 -7.68
C PRO A 123 2.09 3.20 -7.83
N PHE A 124 2.47 2.91 -9.07
CA PHE A 124 3.53 1.93 -9.35
C PHE A 124 4.83 2.25 -8.61
N ALA A 125 5.48 1.20 -8.12
CA ALA A 125 6.72 1.31 -7.34
C ALA A 125 7.82 2.14 -8.02
N HIS A 126 7.98 1.99 -9.33
CA HIS A 126 8.98 2.74 -10.10
C HIS A 126 8.70 4.25 -10.13
N ALA A 127 7.42 4.66 -10.21
CA ALA A 127 7.04 6.07 -10.18
C ALA A 127 7.28 6.69 -8.79
N ILE A 128 6.97 5.94 -7.73
CA ILE A 128 7.27 6.36 -6.35
C ILE A 128 8.78 6.50 -6.16
N ALA A 129 9.57 5.51 -6.58
CA ALA A 129 11.03 5.51 -6.46
C ALA A 129 11.70 6.63 -7.25
N ALA A 130 11.14 7.00 -8.41
CA ALA A 130 11.61 8.14 -9.19
C ALA A 130 11.31 9.50 -8.53
N GLY A 131 10.45 9.52 -7.50
CA GLY A 131 10.02 10.76 -6.86
C GLY A 131 9.19 11.67 -7.75
N GLN A 132 8.77 11.19 -8.90
CA GLN A 132 8.03 11.92 -9.93
C GLN A 132 6.64 11.25 -10.10
N LEU A 133 5.66 11.76 -9.37
CA LEU A 133 4.26 11.32 -9.49
C LEU A 133 3.42 12.28 -10.34
N GLY A 134 4.05 13.25 -10.99
CA GLY A 134 3.40 14.11 -11.98
C GLY A 134 3.28 13.37 -13.31
N TYR A 135 2.05 13.09 -13.72
CA TYR A 135 1.72 12.58 -15.05
C TYR A 135 1.39 13.75 -15.98
N ASP A 136 0.54 13.53 -17.00
CA ASP A 136 0.13 14.61 -17.91
C ASP A 136 -0.34 15.84 -17.12
N ARG A 137 0.17 17.04 -17.50
CA ARG A 137 -0.10 18.33 -16.85
C ARG A 137 0.27 18.39 -15.36
N ASP A 138 1.29 17.65 -14.93
CA ASP A 138 1.75 17.55 -13.53
C ASP A 138 0.66 17.07 -12.54
N LEU A 139 -0.35 16.38 -13.03
CA LEU A 139 -1.39 15.82 -12.17
C LEU A 139 -0.89 14.58 -11.44
N ALA A 140 -0.88 14.62 -10.12
CA ALA A 140 -0.60 13.45 -9.31
C ALA A 140 -1.75 12.42 -9.42
N PRO A 141 -1.46 11.11 -9.44
CA PRO A 141 -2.49 10.08 -9.46
C PRO A 141 -3.31 10.10 -8.18
N THR A 142 -4.55 9.64 -8.25
CA THR A 142 -5.43 9.49 -7.10
C THR A 142 -5.28 8.11 -6.49
N VAL A 143 -5.04 8.08 -5.19
CA VAL A 143 -5.14 6.89 -4.34
C VAL A 143 -6.49 6.92 -3.64
N PHE A 144 -7.30 5.90 -3.88
CA PHE A 144 -8.60 5.74 -3.22
C PHE A 144 -8.38 5.06 -1.87
N VAL A 145 -8.87 5.70 -0.80
CA VAL A 145 -8.68 5.24 0.58
C VAL A 145 -9.99 4.65 1.09
N CYS A 146 -9.97 3.38 1.48
CA CYS A 146 -11.13 2.65 2.01
C CYS A 146 -10.83 2.17 3.42
N GLY A 147 -11.78 2.31 4.35
CA GLY A 147 -11.60 1.83 5.72
C GLY A 147 -12.78 2.23 6.61
N ASP A 148 -12.99 1.47 7.67
CA ASP A 148 -14.14 1.67 8.57
C ASP A 148 -13.82 2.63 9.73
N ASP A 149 -12.52 2.83 10.06
CA ASP A 149 -12.10 3.78 11.07
C ASP A 149 -11.65 5.10 10.45
N ALA A 150 -12.37 6.17 10.73
CA ALA A 150 -12.11 7.49 10.16
C ALA A 150 -10.77 8.09 10.62
N ALA A 151 -10.27 7.75 11.82
CA ALA A 151 -8.99 8.25 12.29
C ALA A 151 -7.83 7.52 11.58
N ALA A 152 -7.95 6.21 11.41
CA ALA A 152 -6.99 5.41 10.65
C ALA A 152 -6.91 5.86 9.19
N LYS A 153 -8.04 6.14 8.53
CA LYS A 153 -8.06 6.70 7.18
C LYS A 153 -7.28 8.00 7.08
N ARG A 154 -7.52 8.97 7.97
CA ARG A 154 -6.79 10.26 7.97
C ARG A 154 -5.28 10.11 8.14
N ILE A 155 -4.84 9.11 8.91
CA ILE A 155 -3.40 8.81 9.04
C ILE A 155 -2.84 8.32 7.71
N VAL A 156 -3.52 7.36 7.06
CA VAL A 156 -3.08 6.82 5.76
C VAL A 156 -3.16 7.89 4.65
N GLU A 157 -4.18 8.73 4.63
CA GLU A 157 -4.28 9.88 3.72
C GLU A 157 -3.10 10.85 3.84
N THR A 158 -2.60 11.04 5.07
CA THR A 158 -1.39 11.84 5.29
C THR A 158 -0.17 11.17 4.65
N LEU A 159 0.01 9.86 4.86
CA LEU A 159 1.11 9.11 4.23
C LEU A 159 1.01 9.08 2.71
N VAL A 160 -0.21 9.01 2.16
CA VAL A 160 -0.45 9.11 0.71
C VAL A 160 -0.03 10.48 0.17
N ARG A 161 -0.31 11.56 0.88
CA ARG A 161 0.21 12.90 0.50
C ARG A 161 1.72 12.99 0.60
N ASP A 162 2.31 12.37 1.62
CA ASP A 162 3.76 12.38 1.83
C ASP A 162 4.51 11.67 0.70
N ILE A 163 3.93 10.64 0.11
CA ILE A 163 4.50 10.03 -1.11
C ILE A 163 4.28 10.89 -2.37
N GLY A 164 3.47 11.95 -2.32
CA GLY A 164 3.22 12.86 -3.43
C GLY A 164 1.96 12.52 -4.25
N ALA A 165 1.12 11.60 -3.80
CA ALA A 165 -0.12 11.24 -4.47
C ALA A 165 -1.32 12.08 -3.95
N HIS A 166 -2.34 12.23 -4.80
CA HIS A 166 -3.63 12.75 -4.38
C HIS A 166 -4.43 11.63 -3.71
N HIS A 167 -5.23 11.93 -2.69
CA HIS A 167 -6.08 10.94 -2.03
C HIS A 167 -7.55 11.33 -2.13
N VAL A 168 -8.40 10.32 -2.14
CA VAL A 168 -9.86 10.46 -2.05
C VAL A 168 -10.38 9.39 -1.11
N ASP A 169 -11.18 9.80 -0.12
CA ASP A 169 -11.92 8.86 0.73
C ASP A 169 -12.99 8.16 -0.11
N ALA A 170 -12.82 6.88 -0.36
CA ALA A 170 -13.74 6.05 -1.15
C ALA A 170 -14.80 5.34 -0.28
N GLY A 171 -14.81 5.58 1.03
CA GLY A 171 -15.83 5.06 1.93
C GLY A 171 -15.35 3.90 2.83
N PRO A 172 -16.24 2.96 3.18
CA PRO A 172 -15.92 1.84 4.06
C PRO A 172 -14.93 0.87 3.42
N LEU A 173 -14.39 -0.07 4.21
CA LEU A 173 -13.44 -1.07 3.71
C LEU A 173 -14.02 -1.89 2.54
N GLU A 174 -15.32 -2.16 2.56
CA GLU A 174 -16.05 -2.84 1.49
C GLU A 174 -15.88 -2.16 0.11
N ALA A 175 -15.67 -0.83 0.06
CA ALA A 175 -15.44 -0.11 -1.20
C ALA A 175 -14.16 -0.57 -1.93
N ALA A 176 -13.25 -1.27 -1.25
CA ALA A 176 -12.10 -1.91 -1.88
C ALA A 176 -12.51 -2.91 -2.99
N ARG A 177 -13.71 -3.49 -2.91
CA ARG A 177 -14.31 -4.33 -3.98
C ARG A 177 -14.43 -3.61 -5.32
N LEU A 178 -14.46 -2.29 -5.33
CA LEU A 178 -14.50 -1.46 -6.54
C LEU A 178 -13.10 -0.91 -6.88
N VAL A 179 -12.33 -0.54 -5.86
CA VAL A 179 -11.01 0.07 -6.03
C VAL A 179 -10.00 -0.93 -6.59
N GLU A 180 -9.97 -2.16 -6.07
CA GLU A 180 -9.02 -3.20 -6.51
C GLU A 180 -9.21 -3.56 -8.00
N PRO A 181 -10.45 -3.78 -8.52
CA PRO A 181 -10.66 -3.95 -9.95
C PRO A 181 -10.29 -2.73 -10.81
N ALA A 182 -10.53 -1.50 -10.32
CA ALA A 182 -10.11 -0.29 -11.02
C ALA A 182 -8.59 -0.20 -11.15
N MET A 183 -7.86 -0.58 -10.08
CA MET A 183 -6.40 -0.66 -10.13
C MET A 183 -5.91 -1.81 -11.01
N MET A 184 -6.63 -2.95 -11.06
CA MET A 184 -6.33 -4.02 -12.01
C MET A 184 -6.46 -3.54 -13.47
N LEU A 185 -7.44 -2.68 -13.77
CA LEU A 185 -7.55 -2.06 -15.09
C LEU A 185 -6.29 -1.25 -15.43
N ALA A 186 -5.79 -0.44 -14.49
CA ALA A 186 -4.55 0.32 -14.68
C ALA A 186 -3.35 -0.62 -14.93
N VAL A 187 -3.24 -1.71 -14.16
CA VAL A 187 -2.21 -2.74 -14.36
C VAL A 187 -2.33 -3.37 -15.76
N SER A 188 -3.53 -3.73 -16.19
CA SER A 188 -3.76 -4.30 -17.51
C SER A 188 -3.32 -3.35 -18.63
N ILE A 189 -3.62 -2.06 -18.51
CA ILE A 189 -3.21 -1.05 -19.50
C ILE A 189 -1.68 -0.86 -19.48
N ALA A 190 -1.07 -0.84 -18.29
CA ALA A 190 0.36 -0.65 -18.13
C ALA A 190 1.18 -1.76 -18.81
N TYR A 191 0.69 -2.99 -18.75
CA TYR A 191 1.39 -4.17 -19.26
C TYR A 191 0.86 -4.71 -20.61
N ALA A 192 -0.15 -4.06 -21.20
CA ALA A 192 -0.69 -4.46 -22.51
C ALA A 192 0.25 -4.04 -23.64
N GLY A 193 1.06 -4.96 -24.15
CA GLY A 193 1.98 -4.75 -25.28
C GLY A 193 3.21 -3.92 -24.88
N VAL A 194 3.33 -2.67 -25.36
CA VAL A 194 4.42 -1.78 -24.96
C VAL A 194 4.13 -1.25 -23.55
N PRO A 195 5.02 -1.48 -22.56
CA PRO A 195 4.83 -1.02 -21.21
C PRO A 195 4.60 0.50 -21.15
N ARG A 196 3.60 0.93 -20.40
CA ARG A 196 3.24 2.34 -20.21
C ARG A 196 3.28 2.68 -18.74
N ASP A 197 3.75 3.87 -18.43
CA ASP A 197 3.58 4.45 -17.10
C ASP A 197 2.21 5.13 -17.06
N VAL A 198 1.32 4.61 -16.23
CA VAL A 198 -0.08 5.05 -16.13
C VAL A 198 -0.47 5.29 -14.68
N GLY A 199 -1.39 6.24 -14.48
CA GLY A 199 -2.01 6.51 -13.19
C GLY A 199 -3.50 6.80 -13.38
N LEU A 200 -4.29 6.53 -12.36
CA LEU A 200 -5.70 6.93 -12.33
C LEU A 200 -5.83 8.30 -11.66
N ARG A 201 -6.65 9.17 -12.21
CA ARG A 201 -6.96 10.45 -11.59
C ARG A 201 -8.46 10.70 -11.56
N LEU A 202 -9.01 10.91 -10.37
CA LEU A 202 -10.37 11.42 -10.20
C LEU A 202 -10.35 12.93 -10.42
N LEU A 203 -11.17 13.39 -11.34
CA LEU A 203 -11.35 14.83 -11.59
C LEU A 203 -12.72 15.26 -11.04
N GLU A 204 -12.71 16.29 -10.23
CA GLU A 204 -13.92 16.92 -9.72
C GLU A 204 -14.20 18.21 -10.49
N ARG A 205 -15.47 18.46 -10.78
CA ARG A 205 -15.89 19.72 -11.38
C ARG A 205 -16.00 20.77 -10.28
N THR A 206 -15.15 21.78 -10.33
CA THR A 206 -15.35 22.97 -9.50
C THR A 206 -16.54 23.76 -10.05
N SER A 207 -17.56 23.95 -9.23
CA SER A 207 -18.72 24.82 -9.52
C SER A 207 -18.30 26.28 -9.54
#